data_7c2d87fb8d13df7fc737ec3ce9c9ff68
#
_entry.id   7c2d87fb8d13df7fc737ec3ce9c9ff68
#
_cell.length_a   1.000
_cell.length_b   1.000
_cell.length_c   1.000
_cell.angle_alpha   90.00
_cell.angle_beta   90.00
_cell.angle_gamma   90.00
#
_symmetry.space_group_name_H-M   'P 1'
#
loop_
_entity.id
_entity.type
_entity.pdbx_description
1 polymer ?
#
loop_
_entity_poly.entity_id
_entity_poly.type
_entity_poly.pdbx_seq_one_letter_code
_entity_poly.pdbx_strand_id
1 'polypeptide(L)'
;TLSSSSAASDVYKRQLDEKKDKALCTSGRIHTLGKVSFLYGRLEIKAKCPTGKGIWPAFWMLPAEEGLPFGEIDIMEYIDCWSSKEYQINVHVTDKKNGNRIKKMNPQLVKADVSKFHIYTLEWYKDKLVFLLDGNLCYQFDKKEGEAWPFDKPYYLILNVAYGGWGGSCGMDDSAFPCEMKVDWIRYYKLKE
;
A
#
# COMPACT_ATOMS: atom_id res chain seq x y z
N THR A 1 11.11 12.45 -13.61
CA THR A 1 11.12 11.21 -14.40
C THR A 1 12.03 10.22 -13.68
N LEU A 2 11.45 9.26 -12.96
CA LEU A 2 12.17 8.05 -12.66
C LEU A 2 12.40 7.40 -14.03
N SER A 3 13.63 7.51 -14.57
CA SER A 3 14.04 6.71 -15.68
C SER A 3 13.77 5.26 -15.29
N SER A 4 13.35 4.45 -16.24
CA SER A 4 13.22 3.01 -16.15
C SER A 4 14.61 2.33 -16.01
N SER A 5 15.42 2.82 -15.08
CA SER A 5 16.51 2.04 -14.55
C SER A 5 15.80 0.97 -13.73
N SER A 6 15.90 -0.26 -14.19
CA SER A 6 15.64 -1.46 -13.42
C SER A 6 16.12 -1.25 -11.97
N ALA A 7 15.28 -0.67 -11.12
CA ALA A 7 15.41 -0.87 -9.70
C ALA A 7 15.30 -2.39 -9.59
N ALA A 8 16.44 -3.03 -9.43
CA ALA A 8 16.54 -4.45 -9.26
C ALA A 8 15.50 -4.77 -8.20
N SER A 9 14.44 -5.44 -8.60
CA SER A 9 13.54 -6.06 -7.70
C SER A 9 14.43 -7.00 -6.88
N ASP A 10 14.77 -6.62 -5.66
CA ASP A 10 15.14 -7.59 -4.66
C ASP A 10 13.88 -8.42 -4.45
N VAL A 11 13.66 -9.34 -5.37
CA VAL A 11 12.78 -10.46 -5.16
C VAL A 11 13.38 -11.17 -3.96
N TYR A 12 12.77 -10.97 -2.81
CA TYR A 12 13.09 -11.73 -1.62
C TYR A 12 12.64 -13.16 -1.94
N LYS A 13 13.55 -13.93 -2.57
CA LYS A 13 13.42 -15.37 -2.68
C LYS A 13 13.66 -15.91 -1.29
N ARG A 14 12.59 -15.97 -0.49
CA ARG A 14 12.58 -16.88 0.64
C ARG A 14 12.80 -18.28 0.06
N GLN A 15 13.97 -18.88 0.28
CA GLN A 15 14.15 -20.29 0.02
C GLN A 15 13.21 -21.04 0.95
N LEU A 16 12.25 -21.73 0.37
CA LEU A 16 11.38 -22.63 1.11
C LEU A 16 12.24 -23.78 1.65
N ASP A 17 12.27 -23.95 2.95
CA ASP A 17 12.75 -25.18 3.56
C ASP A 17 11.66 -26.24 3.35
N GLU A 18 11.85 -27.11 2.37
CA GLU A 18 10.89 -28.16 2.00
C GLU A 18 10.43 -29.04 3.19
N LYS A 19 11.23 -29.07 4.27
CA LYS A 19 10.89 -29.81 5.50
C LYS A 19 10.03 -29.02 6.49
N LYS A 20 10.03 -27.68 6.40
CA LYS A 20 9.36 -26.79 7.35
C LYS A 20 8.24 -25.96 6.73
N ASP A 21 8.37 -25.58 5.46
CA ASP A 21 7.42 -24.71 4.79
C ASP A 21 6.46 -25.54 3.94
N LYS A 22 5.24 -25.72 4.42
CA LYS A 22 4.14 -26.32 3.66
C LYS A 22 3.45 -25.28 2.75
N ALA A 23 4.15 -24.23 2.36
CA ALA A 23 3.56 -23.19 1.53
C ALA A 23 3.33 -23.73 0.11
N LEU A 24 2.08 -23.78 -0.31
CA LEU A 24 1.65 -24.25 -1.63
C LEU A 24 1.88 -23.19 -2.73
N CYS A 25 2.13 -21.94 -2.34
CA CYS A 25 2.36 -20.85 -3.27
C CYS A 25 3.39 -19.84 -2.73
N THR A 26 3.98 -19.06 -3.62
CA THR A 26 4.84 -17.92 -3.29
C THR A 26 4.18 -16.62 -3.72
N SER A 27 4.49 -15.52 -3.03
CA SER A 27 3.93 -14.21 -3.28
C SER A 27 5.04 -13.17 -3.45
N GLY A 28 4.79 -12.14 -4.27
CA GLY A 28 5.73 -11.08 -4.56
C GLY A 28 5.53 -9.84 -3.69
N ARG A 29 6.65 -9.28 -3.18
CA ARG A 29 6.69 -7.98 -2.53
C ARG A 29 7.93 -7.23 -3.01
N ILE A 30 7.74 -5.98 -3.46
CA ILE A 30 8.82 -5.07 -3.82
C ILE A 30 8.71 -3.80 -3.00
N HIS A 31 9.82 -3.14 -2.71
CA HIS A 31 9.83 -1.90 -1.94
C HIS A 31 11.02 -1.00 -2.29
N THR A 32 10.93 0.26 -1.91
CA THR A 32 11.95 1.28 -2.16
C THR A 32 12.88 1.55 -0.97
N LEU A 33 12.74 0.81 0.16
CA LEU A 33 13.57 0.98 1.35
C LEU A 33 15.06 0.87 1.02
N GLY A 34 15.86 1.82 1.52
CA GLY A 34 17.30 1.88 1.26
C GLY A 34 17.68 2.41 -0.13
N LYS A 35 16.71 2.73 -0.99
CA LYS A 35 16.92 3.25 -2.35
C LYS A 35 16.28 4.61 -2.56
N VAL A 36 14.97 4.72 -2.33
CA VAL A 36 14.20 5.96 -2.48
C VAL A 36 13.19 6.07 -1.35
N SER A 37 13.15 7.21 -0.71
CA SER A 37 12.10 7.60 0.23
C SER A 37 11.41 8.87 -0.25
N PHE A 38 10.18 9.05 0.18
CA PHE A 38 9.29 10.14 -0.22
C PHE A 38 8.92 10.94 1.02
N LEU A 39 8.90 12.25 0.89
CA LEU A 39 8.37 13.16 1.91
C LEU A 39 7.64 14.28 1.19
N TYR A 40 6.33 14.39 1.46
CA TYR A 40 5.42 15.32 0.80
C TYR A 40 5.37 15.13 -0.73
N GLY A 41 4.58 15.94 -1.42
CA GLY A 41 4.47 15.87 -2.87
C GLY A 41 3.31 15.00 -3.36
N ARG A 42 3.38 14.60 -4.63
CA ARG A 42 2.35 13.79 -5.28
C ARG A 42 2.98 12.50 -5.81
N LEU A 43 2.48 11.37 -5.34
CA LEU A 43 2.85 10.03 -5.79
C LEU A 43 1.70 9.45 -6.60
N GLU A 44 1.96 9.01 -7.81
CA GLU A 44 1.00 8.38 -8.70
C GLU A 44 1.48 6.97 -9.08
N ILE A 45 0.58 6.00 -9.03
CA ILE A 45 0.82 4.61 -9.39
C ILE A 45 -0.23 4.22 -10.43
N LYS A 46 0.16 3.98 -11.68
CA LYS A 46 -0.72 3.41 -12.70
C LYS A 46 -0.58 1.91 -12.70
N ALA A 47 -1.61 1.21 -12.25
CA ALA A 47 -1.55 -0.23 -12.06
C ALA A 47 -2.92 -0.87 -12.21
N LYS A 48 -2.91 -2.20 -12.43
CA LYS A 48 -4.04 -3.09 -12.24
C LYS A 48 -3.66 -4.26 -11.34
N CYS A 49 -4.62 -4.73 -10.56
CA CYS A 49 -4.42 -5.73 -9.53
C CYS A 49 -5.16 -7.02 -9.84
N PRO A 50 -4.63 -8.17 -9.40
CA PRO A 50 -5.36 -9.42 -9.43
C PRO A 50 -6.50 -9.38 -8.42
N THR A 51 -7.53 -10.19 -8.69
CA THR A 51 -8.70 -10.39 -7.83
C THR A 51 -8.87 -11.88 -7.57
N GLY A 52 -9.67 -12.24 -6.58
CA GLY A 52 -9.97 -13.61 -6.20
C GLY A 52 -9.86 -13.86 -4.71
N LYS A 53 -10.49 -14.93 -4.22
CA LYS A 53 -10.49 -15.29 -2.80
C LYS A 53 -9.08 -15.56 -2.29
N GLY A 54 -8.72 -14.87 -1.24
CA GLY A 54 -7.40 -14.98 -0.64
C GLY A 54 -6.36 -14.02 -1.22
N ILE A 55 -6.62 -13.41 -2.39
CA ILE A 55 -5.70 -12.46 -3.03
C ILE A 55 -5.85 -11.08 -2.37
N TRP A 56 -4.70 -10.52 -1.96
CA TRP A 56 -4.62 -9.24 -1.26
C TRP A 56 -3.51 -8.36 -1.85
N PRO A 57 -3.76 -7.66 -2.96
CA PRO A 57 -2.85 -6.68 -3.50
C PRO A 57 -2.91 -5.38 -2.70
N ALA A 58 -1.75 -4.72 -2.53
CA ALA A 58 -1.65 -3.46 -1.82
C ALA A 58 -0.55 -2.54 -2.39
N PHE A 59 -0.82 -1.23 -2.33
CA PHE A 59 0.14 -0.13 -2.47
C PHE A 59 0.13 0.66 -1.16
N TRP A 60 1.22 0.64 -0.42
CA TRP A 60 1.28 1.21 0.91
C TRP A 60 2.67 1.74 1.27
N MET A 61 2.76 2.49 2.34
CA MET A 61 4.00 3.13 2.73
C MET A 61 4.26 3.01 4.22
N LEU A 62 5.53 2.83 4.57
CA LEU A 62 6.02 2.81 5.94
C LEU A 62 7.15 3.84 6.14
N PRO A 63 7.39 4.32 7.39
CA PRO A 63 8.53 5.17 7.68
C PRO A 63 9.84 4.55 7.22
N ALA A 64 10.68 5.34 6.56
CA ALA A 64 12.01 4.90 6.12
C ALA A 64 12.98 4.72 7.29
N GLU A 65 12.69 5.34 8.42
CA GLU A 65 13.46 5.25 9.66
C GLU A 65 12.56 4.75 10.79
N GLU A 66 13.12 3.92 11.65
CA GLU A 66 12.42 3.47 12.86
C GLU A 66 12.18 4.64 13.82
N GLY A 67 11.11 4.55 14.59
CA GLY A 67 10.79 5.54 15.60
C GLY A 67 9.30 5.77 15.77
N LEU A 68 8.98 6.50 16.86
CA LEU A 68 7.60 6.85 17.19
C LEU A 68 7.40 8.38 17.06
N PRO A 69 6.19 8.83 16.75
CA PRO A 69 5.00 8.03 16.44
C PRO A 69 5.17 7.23 15.13
N PHE A 70 4.65 6.00 15.10
CA PHE A 70 4.64 5.17 13.91
C PHE A 70 3.40 5.51 13.08
N GLY A 71 3.56 5.51 11.77
CA GLY A 71 2.49 5.71 10.80
C GLY A 71 2.58 4.71 9.65
N GLU A 72 1.43 4.46 9.03
CA GLU A 72 1.29 3.64 7.83
C GLU A 72 0.27 4.31 6.91
N ILE A 73 0.56 4.38 5.63
CA ILE A 73 -0.32 4.99 4.63
C ILE A 73 -0.67 3.90 3.61
N ASP A 74 -1.92 3.47 3.59
CA ASP A 74 -2.41 2.47 2.64
C ASP A 74 -3.14 3.20 1.51
N ILE A 75 -2.45 3.35 0.37
CA ILE A 75 -2.98 4.05 -0.80
C ILE A 75 -4.09 3.22 -1.45
N MET A 76 -3.91 1.91 -1.47
CA MET A 76 -4.86 0.94 -1.98
C MET A 76 -4.63 -0.42 -1.34
N GLU A 77 -5.69 -1.01 -0.83
CA GLU A 77 -5.75 -2.42 -0.43
C GLU A 77 -7.03 -3.02 -0.99
N TYR A 78 -6.94 -4.17 -1.63
CA TYR A 78 -8.10 -4.88 -2.15
C TYR A 78 -8.22 -6.26 -1.51
N ILE A 79 -9.41 -6.57 -1.02
CA ILE A 79 -9.77 -7.88 -0.49
C ILE A 79 -11.13 -8.26 -1.05
N ASP A 80 -11.15 -9.27 -1.91
CA ASP A 80 -12.34 -9.70 -2.68
C ASP A 80 -13.57 -9.96 -1.82
N CYS A 81 -13.37 -10.50 -0.63
CA CYS A 81 -14.47 -10.84 0.26
C CYS A 81 -15.13 -9.65 0.96
N TRP A 82 -14.49 -8.49 1.00
CA TRP A 82 -15.11 -7.31 1.59
C TRP A 82 -16.01 -6.61 0.56
N SER A 83 -15.54 -6.53 -0.69
CA SER A 83 -16.35 -6.11 -1.83
C SER A 83 -15.60 -6.42 -3.12
N SER A 84 -16.24 -7.08 -4.07
CA SER A 84 -15.65 -7.39 -5.38
C SER A 84 -15.50 -6.17 -6.30
N LYS A 85 -15.99 -5.00 -5.88
CA LYS A 85 -16.01 -3.76 -6.68
C LYS A 85 -15.49 -2.55 -5.92
N GLU A 86 -14.83 -2.76 -4.81
CA GLU A 86 -14.31 -1.67 -3.96
C GLU A 86 -12.93 -2.05 -3.43
N TYR A 87 -12.03 -1.09 -3.37
CA TYR A 87 -10.80 -1.18 -2.61
C TYR A 87 -10.87 -0.23 -1.42
N GLN A 88 -9.98 -0.41 -0.46
CA GLN A 88 -9.91 0.47 0.70
C GLN A 88 -8.67 1.36 0.69
N ILE A 89 -8.82 2.55 1.22
CA ILE A 89 -7.77 3.47 1.63
C ILE A 89 -7.73 3.44 3.15
N ASN A 90 -6.54 3.44 3.75
CA ASN A 90 -6.42 3.47 5.20
C ASN A 90 -5.22 4.31 5.65
N VAL A 91 -5.29 4.82 6.88
CA VAL A 91 -4.19 5.54 7.54
C VAL A 91 -4.08 5.04 8.96
N HIS A 92 -2.91 4.54 9.34
CA HIS A 92 -2.65 4.06 10.68
C HIS A 92 -1.70 5.00 11.41
N VAL A 93 -2.05 5.32 12.65
CA VAL A 93 -1.22 6.11 13.57
C VAL A 93 -1.10 5.35 14.90
N THR A 94 0.11 5.25 15.42
CA THR A 94 0.38 4.56 16.68
C THR A 94 0.84 5.53 17.75
N ASP A 95 0.31 5.42 18.97
CA ASP A 95 0.67 6.30 20.09
C ASP A 95 2.13 6.13 20.52
N LYS A 96 2.71 7.25 20.94
CA LYS A 96 4.08 7.35 21.40
C LYS A 96 4.31 6.68 22.76
N LYS A 97 3.27 6.52 23.59
CA LYS A 97 3.44 6.10 25.00
C LYS A 97 3.42 4.59 25.22
N ASN A 98 2.69 3.84 24.45
CA ASN A 98 2.42 2.42 24.70
C ASN A 98 2.36 1.54 23.44
N GLY A 99 2.73 2.06 22.28
CA GLY A 99 2.71 1.29 21.02
C GLY A 99 1.30 0.95 20.51
N ASN A 100 0.25 1.36 21.22
CA ASN A 100 -1.11 1.12 20.80
C ASN A 100 -1.51 2.04 19.64
N ARG A 101 -2.25 1.53 18.68
CA ARG A 101 -2.83 2.32 17.60
C ARG A 101 -3.84 3.31 18.21
N ILE A 102 -3.55 4.61 18.17
CA ILE A 102 -4.46 5.66 18.68
C ILE A 102 -5.74 5.68 17.89
N LYS A 103 -5.65 5.40 16.59
CA LYS A 103 -6.78 5.49 15.69
C LYS A 103 -6.71 4.38 14.66
N LYS A 104 -7.53 3.35 14.86
CA LYS A 104 -7.93 2.48 13.77
C LYS A 104 -8.90 3.30 12.92
N MET A 105 -8.38 3.90 11.84
CA MET A 105 -9.27 4.52 10.87
C MET A 105 -10.17 3.42 10.30
N ASN A 106 -11.45 3.67 10.21
CA ASN A 106 -12.29 2.81 9.40
C ASN A 106 -11.81 2.96 7.96
N PRO A 107 -11.51 1.86 7.25
CA PRO A 107 -11.07 1.94 5.87
C PRO A 107 -12.12 2.69 5.04
N GLN A 108 -11.65 3.59 4.19
CA GLN A 108 -12.51 4.29 3.25
C GLN A 108 -12.65 3.44 2.00
N LEU A 109 -13.87 2.99 1.71
CA LEU A 109 -14.14 2.16 0.54
C LEU A 109 -14.31 3.04 -0.70
N VAL A 110 -13.62 2.67 -1.76
CA VAL A 110 -13.65 3.37 -3.06
C VAL A 110 -14.09 2.40 -4.14
N LYS A 111 -15.15 2.75 -4.85
CA LYS A 111 -15.67 1.94 -5.96
C LYS A 111 -14.71 1.95 -7.13
N ALA A 112 -14.21 0.78 -7.50
CA ALA A 112 -13.36 0.58 -8.67
C ALA A 112 -13.27 -0.90 -9.06
N ASP A 113 -13.13 -1.17 -10.35
CA ASP A 113 -12.72 -2.48 -10.86
C ASP A 113 -11.18 -2.53 -10.89
N VAL A 114 -10.56 -2.93 -9.79
CA VAL A 114 -9.11 -2.97 -9.65
C VAL A 114 -8.40 -3.88 -10.67
N SER A 115 -9.14 -4.74 -11.37
CA SER A 115 -8.60 -5.58 -12.45
C SER A 115 -8.28 -4.78 -13.73
N LYS A 116 -8.72 -3.53 -13.79
CA LYS A 116 -8.40 -2.57 -14.85
C LYS A 116 -7.32 -1.60 -14.40
N PHE A 117 -6.65 -0.98 -15.37
CA PHE A 117 -5.68 0.06 -15.06
C PHE A 117 -6.37 1.31 -14.53
N HIS A 118 -5.94 1.74 -13.34
CA HIS A 118 -6.29 2.99 -12.71
C HIS A 118 -5.04 3.76 -12.30
N ILE A 119 -5.18 5.05 -12.06
CA ILE A 119 -4.14 5.90 -11.48
C ILE A 119 -4.52 6.14 -10.02
N TYR A 120 -3.81 5.45 -9.12
CA TYR A 120 -3.92 5.63 -7.67
C TYR A 120 -2.98 6.76 -7.26
N THR A 121 -3.49 7.80 -6.61
CA THR A 121 -2.73 8.99 -6.27
C THR A 121 -2.77 9.28 -4.78
N LEU A 122 -1.60 9.58 -4.21
CA LEU A 122 -1.43 10.21 -2.91
C LEU A 122 -0.85 11.61 -3.11
N GLU A 123 -1.59 12.66 -2.72
CA GLU A 123 -1.05 13.99 -2.51
C GLU A 123 -0.77 14.15 -1.01
N TRP A 124 0.47 14.41 -0.69
CA TRP A 124 0.96 14.45 0.67
C TRP A 124 1.49 15.84 1.02
N TYR A 125 0.82 16.49 1.94
CA TYR A 125 1.13 17.83 2.46
C TYR A 125 1.61 17.75 3.92
N LYS A 126 2.08 18.87 4.47
CA LYS A 126 2.53 18.96 5.87
C LYS A 126 1.41 18.69 6.88
N ASP A 127 0.18 18.96 6.48
CA ASP A 127 -1.00 18.96 7.34
C ASP A 127 -2.12 18.02 6.86
N LYS A 128 -1.97 17.35 5.73
CA LYS A 128 -2.97 16.43 5.19
C LYS A 128 -2.42 15.42 4.20
N LEU A 129 -3.14 14.30 4.07
CA LEU A 129 -3.01 13.30 3.04
C LEU A 129 -4.30 13.31 2.19
N VAL A 130 -4.17 13.37 0.87
CA VAL A 130 -5.30 13.39 -0.06
C VAL A 130 -5.15 12.23 -1.02
N PHE A 131 -6.19 11.41 -1.13
CA PHE A 131 -6.20 10.21 -1.95
C PHE A 131 -7.15 10.40 -3.13
N LEU A 132 -6.66 10.14 -4.36
CA LEU A 132 -7.45 10.26 -5.56
C LEU A 132 -7.37 8.96 -6.39
N LEU A 133 -8.45 8.68 -7.12
CA LEU A 133 -8.51 7.64 -8.14
C LEU A 133 -8.83 8.30 -9.49
N ASP A 134 -7.97 8.11 -10.49
CA ASP A 134 -8.12 8.70 -11.84
C ASP A 134 -8.39 10.22 -11.79
N GLY A 135 -7.72 10.92 -10.83
CA GLY A 135 -7.87 12.35 -10.61
C GLY A 135 -9.08 12.78 -9.78
N ASN A 136 -9.97 11.87 -9.40
CA ASN A 136 -11.14 12.17 -8.58
C ASN A 136 -10.83 11.96 -7.10
N LEU A 137 -11.21 12.93 -6.26
CA LEU A 137 -11.01 12.86 -4.81
C LEU A 137 -11.80 11.69 -4.22
N CYS A 138 -11.10 10.82 -3.48
CA CYS A 138 -11.68 9.68 -2.78
C CYS A 138 -11.72 9.89 -1.26
N TYR A 139 -10.62 10.40 -0.70
CA TYR A 139 -10.50 10.59 0.74
C TYR A 139 -9.48 11.68 1.07
N GLN A 140 -9.72 12.39 2.19
CA GLN A 140 -8.75 13.31 2.78
C GLN A 140 -8.61 13.02 4.27
N PHE A 141 -7.37 12.95 4.73
CA PHE A 141 -7.01 12.79 6.15
C PHE A 141 -6.23 13.99 6.61
N ASP A 142 -6.82 14.78 7.51
CA ASP A 142 -6.26 16.03 8.02
C ASP A 142 -5.54 15.83 9.36
N LYS A 143 -4.44 16.55 9.54
CA LYS A 143 -3.78 16.72 10.83
C LYS A 143 -4.70 17.47 11.78
N LYS A 144 -4.85 16.94 12.99
CA LYS A 144 -5.65 17.58 14.04
C LYS A 144 -4.74 18.08 15.15
N GLU A 145 -5.09 19.23 15.70
CA GLU A 145 -4.39 19.78 16.85
C GLU A 145 -4.43 18.81 18.05
N GLY A 146 -3.28 18.62 18.71
CA GLY A 146 -3.15 17.70 19.84
C GLY A 146 -3.07 16.22 19.49
N GLU A 147 -3.29 15.82 18.23
CA GLU A 147 -3.13 14.43 17.79
C GLU A 147 -1.71 14.16 17.24
N ALA A 148 -1.25 12.91 17.36
CA ALA A 148 0.02 12.50 16.77
C ALA A 148 -0.04 12.55 15.24
N TRP A 149 1.01 13.12 14.63
CA TRP A 149 1.15 13.21 13.17
C TRP A 149 2.49 12.61 12.75
N PRO A 150 2.55 11.31 12.42
CA PRO A 150 3.80 10.66 12.02
C PRO A 150 4.25 10.99 10.59
N PHE A 151 3.42 11.70 9.81
CA PHE A 151 3.61 11.92 8.37
C PHE A 151 4.44 13.18 8.06
N ASP A 152 5.43 13.48 8.90
CA ASP A 152 6.38 14.59 8.76
C ASP A 152 7.83 14.11 8.56
N LYS A 153 8.00 12.84 8.23
CA LYS A 153 9.28 12.17 7.96
C LYS A 153 9.21 11.33 6.68
N PRO A 154 10.36 10.92 6.11
CA PRO A 154 10.37 10.14 4.88
C PRO A 154 9.75 8.75 5.05
N TYR A 155 8.99 8.32 4.04
CA TYR A 155 8.41 6.97 3.92
C TYR A 155 8.91 6.27 2.67
N TYR A 156 8.99 4.96 2.71
CA TYR A 156 9.23 4.13 1.54
C TYR A 156 7.97 3.46 1.04
N LEU A 157 7.91 3.23 -0.26
CA LEU A 157 6.77 2.60 -0.93
C LEU A 157 6.93 1.08 -0.94
N ILE A 158 5.82 0.38 -0.77
CA ILE A 158 5.71 -1.07 -0.84
C ILE A 158 4.57 -1.44 -1.79
N LEU A 159 4.83 -2.39 -2.68
CA LEU A 159 3.83 -3.03 -3.53
C LEU A 159 3.90 -4.52 -3.31
N ASN A 160 2.77 -5.17 -3.07
CA ASN A 160 2.73 -6.61 -2.91
C ASN A 160 1.39 -7.21 -3.36
N VAL A 161 1.43 -8.51 -3.62
CA VAL A 161 0.23 -9.34 -3.72
C VAL A 161 0.35 -10.38 -2.61
N ALA A 162 -0.29 -10.15 -1.46
CA ALA A 162 -0.35 -11.14 -0.40
C ALA A 162 -1.38 -12.23 -0.73
N TYR A 163 -1.23 -13.41 -0.13
CA TYR A 163 -2.20 -14.50 -0.20
C TYR A 163 -2.50 -15.04 1.19
N GLY A 164 -3.77 -15.15 1.51
CA GLY A 164 -4.20 -15.53 2.86
C GLY A 164 -4.16 -14.36 3.85
N GLY A 165 -3.96 -14.64 5.13
CA GLY A 165 -4.07 -13.64 6.18
C GLY A 165 -5.44 -12.97 6.18
N TRP A 166 -5.49 -11.64 6.20
CA TRP A 166 -6.75 -10.89 6.07
C TRP A 166 -7.41 -11.10 4.71
N GLY A 167 -6.65 -11.21 3.63
CA GLY A 167 -7.16 -11.55 2.31
C GLY A 167 -7.90 -12.89 2.27
N GLY A 168 -7.51 -13.82 3.14
CA GLY A 168 -8.14 -15.14 3.28
C GLY A 168 -9.29 -15.21 4.28
N SER A 169 -9.75 -14.10 4.85
CA SER A 169 -10.82 -14.11 5.89
C SER A 169 -12.15 -14.73 5.43
N CYS A 170 -12.43 -14.76 4.13
CA CYS A 170 -13.58 -15.41 3.52
C CYS A 170 -13.22 -16.66 2.72
N GLY A 171 -12.11 -17.28 3.03
CA GLY A 171 -11.58 -18.46 2.35
C GLY A 171 -10.49 -18.10 1.32
N MET A 172 -9.87 -19.14 0.81
CA MET A 172 -8.79 -19.07 -0.17
C MET A 172 -9.16 -19.93 -1.38
N ASP A 173 -8.70 -19.52 -2.56
CA ASP A 173 -8.93 -20.25 -3.80
C ASP A 173 -7.62 -20.36 -4.58
N ASP A 174 -6.99 -21.53 -4.49
CA ASP A 174 -5.72 -21.80 -5.16
C ASP A 174 -5.85 -21.83 -6.69
N SER A 175 -7.07 -21.93 -7.24
CA SER A 175 -7.31 -21.84 -8.68
C SER A 175 -7.11 -20.42 -9.23
N ALA A 176 -7.03 -19.39 -8.35
CA ALA A 176 -6.70 -18.03 -8.74
C ALA A 176 -5.25 -17.85 -9.23
N PHE A 177 -4.39 -18.86 -9.07
CA PHE A 177 -3.00 -18.83 -9.53
C PHE A 177 -2.79 -19.47 -10.91
N PRO A 178 -1.83 -18.95 -11.69
CA PRO A 178 -0.99 -17.79 -11.40
C PRO A 178 -1.76 -16.47 -11.53
N CYS A 179 -1.48 -15.50 -10.64
CA CYS A 179 -2.04 -14.16 -10.72
C CYS A 179 -0.94 -13.10 -10.70
N GLU A 180 -1.22 -11.91 -11.24
CA GLU A 180 -0.22 -10.87 -11.36
C GLU A 180 -0.79 -9.47 -11.10
N MET A 181 0.00 -8.64 -10.42
CA MET A 181 -0.17 -7.18 -10.42
C MET A 181 0.64 -6.60 -11.57
N LYS A 182 0.05 -5.74 -12.38
CA LYS A 182 0.76 -5.01 -13.43
C LYS A 182 0.87 -3.54 -13.09
N VAL A 183 2.10 -3.05 -13.00
CA VAL A 183 2.39 -1.64 -12.80
C VAL A 183 2.95 -1.09 -14.10
N ASP A 184 2.23 -0.12 -14.70
CA ASP A 184 2.67 0.55 -15.92
C ASP A 184 3.77 1.56 -15.61
N TRP A 185 3.52 2.42 -14.60
CA TRP A 185 4.51 3.37 -14.11
C TRP A 185 4.19 3.84 -12.69
N ILE A 186 5.22 4.38 -12.03
CA ILE A 186 5.15 5.13 -10.78
C ILE A 186 5.80 6.48 -11.03
N ARG A 187 5.16 7.58 -10.64
CA ARG A 187 5.64 8.94 -10.78
C ARG A 187 5.58 9.66 -9.44
N TYR A 188 6.63 10.42 -9.16
CA TYR A 188 6.68 11.27 -7.99
C TYR A 188 6.99 12.70 -8.39
N TYR A 189 6.20 13.63 -7.89
CA TYR A 189 6.32 15.06 -8.10
C TYR A 189 6.55 15.74 -6.74
N LYS A 190 7.66 16.43 -6.60
CA LYS A 190 7.91 17.26 -5.42
C LYS A 190 6.98 18.46 -5.44
N LEU A 191 6.55 18.92 -4.26
CA LEU A 191 5.93 20.23 -4.14
C LEU A 191 6.94 21.29 -4.59
N LYS A 192 6.48 22.26 -5.37
CA LYS A 192 7.28 23.47 -5.61
C LYS A 192 7.28 24.28 -4.32
N GLU A 193 8.48 24.66 -3.90
CA GLU A 193 8.66 25.66 -2.83
C GLU A 193 8.11 27.00 -3.25
#